data_8a4655d31f2e11a598c8bdd5a2ac2588
#
_entry.id   8a4655d31f2e11a598c8bdd5a2ac2588
#
_cell.length_a   1.000
_cell.length_b   1.000
_cell.length_c   1.000
_cell.angle_alpha   90.00
_cell.angle_beta   90.00
_cell.angle_gamma   90.00
#
_symmetry.space_group_name_H-M   'P 1'
#
loop_
_entity.id
_entity.type
_entity.pdbx_description
1 polymer ?
#
loop_
_entity_poly.entity_id
_entity_poly.type
_entity_poly.pdbx_seq_one_letter_code
_entity_poly.pdbx_strand_id
1 'polypeptide(L)'
;MSGISAQTYDIVERRNSWNAGANVTGIMMENTNASYAELYGSNNQGDFRNSYEASKTWSAGATAKSITHLKDYSLIGSFSFDHTSGKDMSGSMFIHPGFYPVDILEFTPGRKDLQTYSFMGGIATNLNPNWRLGGKIDFASANYSKRKDVRHTNYRLDLQVAPGIMYHSGELAIGLSYIFGKNSESVKAEVIGTAESLYNAFLDKGLMYGAYETWNGSGIHLSESGISGFPIKELSHGGALQFQWKGFYGDIEYTHSSGSAGERETIWFKFPTDRITSHISYRFRQGSNEHFIRFNLQWSHLVNNENVLSKETVNGVTNTHIHGSNRIFEKEVFTANPEYELMSRRGELRLGTYLSTFKQLTTQMYPYVASQKMFCSRTYVSGVLHTGKLDLKAAVSFSTGNSSEKNRTAETNTEPGNPPYRLTDYYNLQNEYATASQATFNLGLRYNFNRGIYAEVQGSYTHGFNLRYIEGSSRWNETIKFCLLYTSDAA
;
A
#
# COMPACT_ATOMS: atom_id res chain seq x y z
N MET A 1 -5.59 25.74 -31.90
CA MET A 1 -6.07 25.00 -30.72
C MET A 1 -5.10 23.86 -30.50
N SER A 2 -4.22 24.01 -29.54
CA SER A 2 -3.21 23.03 -29.19
C SER A 2 -3.89 21.84 -28.49
N GLY A 3 -3.64 20.63 -29.00
CA GLY A 3 -4.19 19.39 -28.44
C GLY A 3 -3.91 19.27 -26.95
N ILE A 4 -4.97 19.30 -26.16
CA ILE A 4 -4.93 19.01 -24.73
C ILE A 4 -4.74 17.50 -24.63
N SER A 5 -3.60 17.07 -24.09
CA SER A 5 -3.19 15.64 -24.03
C SER A 5 -3.58 15.02 -22.70
N ALA A 6 -3.38 13.70 -22.56
CA ALA A 6 -3.53 12.92 -21.32
C ALA A 6 -2.76 13.47 -20.13
N GLN A 7 -1.75 14.23 -20.42
CA GLN A 7 -1.01 15.00 -19.47
C GLN A 7 -1.89 15.95 -18.63
N THR A 8 -3.05 16.35 -19.15
CA THR A 8 -3.89 17.34 -18.50
C THR A 8 -4.42 16.86 -17.15
N TYR A 9 -4.87 15.61 -17.01
CA TYR A 9 -5.36 15.11 -15.73
C TYR A 9 -4.23 15.00 -14.70
N ASP A 10 -3.14 14.32 -15.04
CA ASP A 10 -1.99 14.16 -14.13
C ASP A 10 -1.38 15.51 -13.73
N ILE A 11 -1.35 16.47 -14.64
CA ILE A 11 -0.87 17.83 -14.38
C ILE A 11 -1.83 18.56 -13.43
N VAL A 12 -3.14 18.49 -13.65
CA VAL A 12 -4.15 19.11 -12.77
C VAL A 12 -4.09 18.51 -11.38
N GLU A 13 -4.03 17.16 -11.28
CA GLU A 13 -3.94 16.45 -10.02
C GLU A 13 -2.68 16.85 -9.23
N ARG A 14 -1.53 16.94 -9.89
CA ARG A 14 -0.24 17.25 -9.24
C ARG A 14 -0.04 18.73 -8.91
N ARG A 15 -0.67 19.64 -9.66
CA ARG A 15 -0.63 21.09 -9.40
C ARG A 15 -1.39 21.47 -8.16
N ASN A 16 -2.46 20.76 -7.85
CA ASN A 16 -3.28 21.01 -6.69
C ASN A 16 -2.79 20.21 -5.50
N SER A 17 -2.00 20.83 -4.63
CA SER A 17 -1.42 20.19 -3.45
C SER A 17 -2.46 19.67 -2.45
N TRP A 18 -3.69 20.19 -2.46
CA TRP A 18 -4.79 19.70 -1.62
C TRP A 18 -5.23 18.28 -1.94
N ASN A 19 -4.96 17.81 -3.18
CA ASN A 19 -5.28 16.42 -3.57
C ASN A 19 -4.44 15.38 -2.83
N ALA A 20 -3.34 15.76 -2.17
CA ALA A 20 -2.55 14.88 -1.33
C ALA A 20 -3.23 14.54 0.01
N GLY A 21 -4.07 15.44 0.54
CA GLY A 21 -4.72 15.30 1.84
C GLY A 21 -6.15 14.75 1.80
N ALA A 22 -6.75 14.59 2.98
CA ALA A 22 -8.10 14.05 3.12
C ALA A 22 -9.22 15.02 2.75
N ASN A 23 -8.97 16.34 2.73
CA ASN A 23 -9.99 17.36 2.54
C ASN A 23 -10.29 17.63 1.07
N VAL A 24 -11.41 17.12 0.58
CA VAL A 24 -11.83 17.27 -0.82
C VAL A 24 -12.21 18.71 -1.22
N THR A 25 -12.47 19.61 -0.28
CA THR A 25 -12.81 20.99 -0.62
C THR A 25 -11.71 21.68 -1.40
N GLY A 26 -10.48 21.18 -1.31
CA GLY A 26 -9.34 21.65 -2.08
C GLY A 26 -9.43 21.48 -3.60
N ILE A 27 -10.30 20.62 -4.11
CA ILE A 27 -10.54 20.51 -5.57
C ILE A 27 -11.05 21.83 -6.16
N MET A 28 -11.67 22.68 -5.35
CA MET A 28 -12.15 23.99 -5.76
C MET A 28 -11.05 25.08 -5.81
N MET A 29 -9.78 24.73 -5.50
CA MET A 29 -8.63 25.65 -5.62
C MET A 29 -8.12 25.78 -7.05
N GLU A 30 -8.38 24.80 -7.90
CA GLU A 30 -8.12 24.83 -9.34
C GLU A 30 -9.47 24.72 -10.07
N ASN A 31 -9.59 25.37 -11.22
CA ASN A 31 -10.85 25.39 -11.98
C ASN A 31 -10.64 24.77 -13.38
N THR A 32 -10.11 23.54 -13.39
CA THR A 32 -9.80 22.83 -14.63
C THR A 32 -10.51 21.48 -14.65
N ASN A 33 -11.41 21.31 -15.61
CA ASN A 33 -12.04 20.01 -15.86
C ASN A 33 -11.06 19.08 -16.57
N ALA A 34 -10.94 17.85 -16.08
CA ALA A 34 -10.09 16.83 -16.68
C ALA A 34 -10.64 15.44 -16.39
N SER A 35 -10.66 14.58 -17.40
CA SER A 35 -11.09 13.19 -17.24
C SER A 35 -10.30 12.29 -18.18
N TYR A 36 -10.07 11.05 -17.76
CA TYR A 36 -9.52 10.02 -18.64
C TYR A 36 -10.00 8.63 -18.26
N ALA A 37 -9.91 7.71 -19.22
CA ALA A 37 -10.07 6.29 -19.00
C ALA A 37 -8.92 5.54 -19.69
N GLU A 38 -8.27 4.65 -18.96
CA GLU A 38 -7.11 3.88 -19.41
C GLU A 38 -7.39 2.38 -19.23
N LEU A 39 -7.02 1.59 -20.24
CA LEU A 39 -6.89 0.14 -20.16
C LEU A 39 -5.42 -0.22 -20.23
N TYR A 40 -4.99 -1.19 -19.44
CA TYR A 40 -3.62 -1.65 -19.49
C TYR A 40 -3.50 -3.17 -19.40
N GLY A 41 -2.39 -3.68 -19.94
CA GLY A 41 -1.90 -5.03 -19.72
C GLY A 41 -0.44 -5.00 -19.38
N SER A 42 0.01 -5.84 -18.45
CA SER A 42 1.41 -5.94 -18.09
C SER A 42 1.87 -7.38 -17.90
N ASN A 43 3.15 -7.61 -18.15
CA ASN A 43 3.83 -8.87 -17.87
C ASN A 43 5.10 -8.56 -17.07
N ASN A 44 5.29 -9.28 -15.96
CA ASN A 44 6.45 -9.14 -15.10
C ASN A 44 7.08 -10.50 -14.87
N GLN A 45 8.40 -10.63 -15.02
CA GLN A 45 9.11 -11.88 -14.86
C GLN A 45 10.53 -11.68 -14.34
N GLY A 46 11.04 -12.67 -13.61
CA GLY A 46 12.39 -12.71 -13.08
C GLY A 46 12.47 -13.20 -11.66
N ASP A 47 13.67 -13.54 -11.23
CA ASP A 47 13.92 -14.19 -9.96
C ASP A 47 14.47 -13.23 -8.89
N PHE A 48 14.73 -11.96 -9.23
CA PHE A 48 14.91 -10.92 -8.23
C PHE A 48 13.54 -10.54 -7.65
N ARG A 49 13.14 -11.27 -6.61
CA ARG A 49 11.79 -11.19 -6.03
C ARG A 49 11.77 -11.58 -4.55
N ASN A 50 10.76 -11.11 -3.84
CA ASN A 50 10.48 -11.59 -2.48
C ASN A 50 9.81 -12.98 -2.49
N SER A 51 9.76 -13.65 -1.36
CA SER A 51 9.15 -14.99 -1.21
C SER A 51 7.67 -15.03 -1.58
N TYR A 52 6.93 -13.95 -1.34
CA TYR A 52 5.50 -13.84 -1.66
C TYR A 52 5.24 -13.28 -3.07
N GLU A 53 6.28 -12.88 -3.80
CA GLU A 53 6.15 -12.41 -5.18
C GLU A 53 6.26 -13.57 -6.18
N ALA A 54 5.62 -13.39 -7.32
CA ALA A 54 5.64 -14.39 -8.39
C ALA A 54 6.93 -14.36 -9.21
N SER A 55 7.37 -15.51 -9.72
CA SER A 55 8.42 -15.60 -10.74
C SER A 55 7.96 -14.98 -12.07
N LYS A 56 6.66 -15.12 -12.38
CA LYS A 56 6.02 -14.53 -13.54
C LYS A 56 4.60 -14.11 -13.20
N THR A 57 4.24 -12.85 -13.50
CA THR A 57 2.87 -12.34 -13.44
C THR A 57 2.40 -11.83 -14.78
N TRP A 58 1.10 -11.92 -15.02
CA TRP A 58 0.42 -11.04 -15.94
C TRP A 58 -0.68 -10.28 -15.20
N SER A 59 -0.90 -9.04 -15.58
CA SER A 59 -1.96 -8.21 -15.05
C SER A 59 -2.71 -7.52 -16.17
N ALA A 60 -4.00 -7.29 -15.96
CA ALA A 60 -4.80 -6.45 -16.82
C ALA A 60 -5.75 -5.63 -15.96
N GLY A 61 -6.00 -4.39 -16.38
CA GLY A 61 -6.84 -3.51 -15.60
C GLY A 61 -7.40 -2.34 -16.38
N ALA A 62 -8.28 -1.61 -15.71
CA ALA A 62 -8.92 -0.41 -16.20
C ALA A 62 -8.91 0.65 -15.12
N THR A 63 -8.69 1.90 -15.52
CA THR A 63 -8.76 3.05 -14.61
C THR A 63 -9.54 4.17 -15.28
N ALA A 64 -10.45 4.81 -14.56
CA ALA A 64 -11.11 6.04 -14.98
C ALA A 64 -11.01 7.07 -13.86
N LYS A 65 -10.69 8.32 -14.21
CA LYS A 65 -10.62 9.43 -13.27
C LYS A 65 -11.27 10.67 -13.87
N SER A 66 -11.91 11.48 -13.02
CA SER A 66 -12.55 12.72 -13.43
C SER A 66 -12.47 13.78 -12.35
N ILE A 67 -12.21 15.02 -12.75
CA ILE A 67 -12.44 16.25 -11.99
C ILE A 67 -13.37 17.12 -12.82
N THR A 68 -14.49 17.53 -12.25
CA THR A 68 -15.52 18.31 -12.94
C THR A 68 -16.00 19.44 -12.04
N HIS A 69 -15.91 20.67 -12.54
CA HIS A 69 -16.42 21.86 -11.87
C HIS A 69 -17.74 22.28 -12.53
N LEU A 70 -18.78 22.34 -11.71
CA LEU A 70 -20.09 22.83 -12.06
C LEU A 70 -20.32 24.18 -11.37
N LYS A 71 -21.41 24.86 -11.68
CA LYS A 71 -21.68 26.19 -11.14
C LYS A 71 -21.61 26.26 -9.61
N ASP A 72 -22.23 25.30 -8.93
CA ASP A 72 -22.43 25.35 -7.46
C ASP A 72 -21.57 24.33 -6.71
N TYR A 73 -21.04 23.33 -7.39
CA TYR A 73 -20.23 22.26 -6.79
C TYR A 73 -19.18 21.72 -7.72
N SER A 74 -18.18 21.12 -7.14
CA SER A 74 -17.09 20.42 -7.82
C SER A 74 -17.08 18.96 -7.42
N LEU A 75 -16.82 18.09 -8.37
CA LEU A 75 -16.80 16.64 -8.21
C LEU A 75 -15.42 16.11 -8.57
N ILE A 76 -14.97 15.13 -7.81
CA ILE A 76 -13.83 14.29 -8.16
C ILE A 76 -14.25 12.83 -8.05
N GLY A 77 -13.79 12.00 -8.97
CA GLY A 77 -14.06 10.58 -8.92
C GLY A 77 -12.96 9.77 -9.57
N SER A 78 -12.72 8.59 -9.05
CA SER A 78 -11.90 7.59 -9.71
C SER A 78 -12.48 6.20 -9.51
N PHE A 79 -12.27 5.35 -10.50
CA PHE A 79 -12.55 3.93 -10.45
C PHE A 79 -11.35 3.19 -11.01
N SER A 80 -10.94 2.11 -10.38
CA SER A 80 -9.96 1.19 -10.95
C SER A 80 -10.36 -0.27 -10.69
N PHE A 81 -10.06 -1.09 -11.67
CA PHE A 81 -10.09 -2.54 -11.60
C PHE A 81 -8.73 -3.08 -11.99
N ASP A 82 -8.23 -4.04 -11.22
CA ASP A 82 -6.99 -4.75 -11.51
C ASP A 82 -7.20 -6.26 -11.30
N HIS A 83 -6.71 -7.04 -12.24
CA HIS A 83 -6.61 -8.49 -12.12
C HIS A 83 -5.17 -8.91 -12.36
N THR A 84 -4.56 -9.53 -11.37
CA THR A 84 -3.18 -10.06 -11.43
C THR A 84 -3.17 -11.55 -11.15
N SER A 85 -2.45 -12.30 -11.99
CA SER A 85 -2.20 -13.71 -11.82
C SER A 85 -0.71 -13.99 -11.80
N GLY A 86 -0.23 -14.61 -10.72
CA GLY A 86 1.18 -14.90 -10.50
C GLY A 86 1.48 -16.38 -10.35
N LYS A 87 2.64 -16.83 -10.85
CA LYS A 87 3.15 -18.20 -10.71
C LYS A 87 4.17 -18.27 -9.59
N ASP A 88 4.31 -19.47 -9.00
CA ASP A 88 5.34 -19.83 -8.01
C ASP A 88 5.33 -18.94 -6.77
N MET A 89 4.14 -18.51 -6.35
CA MET A 89 3.93 -17.69 -5.16
C MET A 89 3.74 -18.56 -3.92
N SER A 90 4.39 -18.18 -2.83
CA SER A 90 4.25 -18.73 -1.50
C SER A 90 4.35 -17.60 -0.45
N GLY A 91 4.66 -17.89 0.79
CA GLY A 91 4.78 -16.88 1.84
C GLY A 91 3.42 -16.45 2.38
N SER A 92 3.21 -15.15 2.52
CA SER A 92 1.99 -14.60 3.12
C SER A 92 0.70 -15.05 2.42
N MET A 93 -0.30 -15.39 3.24
CA MET A 93 -1.67 -15.57 2.76
C MET A 93 -2.44 -14.24 2.70
N PHE A 94 -1.98 -13.17 3.35
CA PHE A 94 -2.61 -11.86 3.27
C PHE A 94 -2.30 -11.13 1.96
N ILE A 95 -3.21 -10.26 1.55
CA ILE A 95 -3.09 -9.46 0.32
C ILE A 95 -1.89 -8.50 0.42
N HIS A 96 -1.67 -7.92 1.60
CA HIS A 96 -0.55 -7.02 1.85
C HIS A 96 0.32 -7.57 2.98
N PRO A 97 1.38 -8.33 2.65
CA PRO A 97 2.29 -8.88 3.64
C PRO A 97 2.89 -7.81 4.55
N GLY A 98 2.87 -8.06 5.86
CA GLY A 98 3.39 -7.13 6.86
C GLY A 98 2.51 -5.90 7.14
N PHE A 99 1.32 -5.78 6.57
CA PHE A 99 0.36 -4.73 6.92
C PHE A 99 -0.18 -4.90 8.34
N TYR A 100 -0.63 -6.11 8.66
CA TYR A 100 -1.07 -6.48 10.02
C TYR A 100 0.11 -6.93 10.89
N PRO A 101 -0.05 -6.96 12.23
CA PRO A 101 1.01 -7.44 13.12
C PRO A 101 1.15 -8.97 13.17
N VAL A 102 0.25 -9.67 12.54
CA VAL A 102 0.26 -11.13 12.40
C VAL A 102 0.16 -11.49 10.93
N ASP A 103 0.74 -12.62 10.54
CA ASP A 103 0.66 -13.15 9.17
C ASP A 103 0.49 -14.68 9.21
N ILE A 104 -0.10 -15.23 8.16
CA ILE A 104 -0.18 -16.66 7.95
C ILE A 104 0.69 -16.99 6.74
N LEU A 105 1.81 -17.64 7.00
CA LEU A 105 2.79 -18.01 6.00
C LEU A 105 2.58 -19.45 5.55
N GLU A 106 2.67 -19.70 4.25
CA GLU A 106 2.65 -21.02 3.65
C GLU A 106 3.85 -21.19 2.71
N PHE A 107 4.35 -22.41 2.58
CA PHE A 107 5.65 -22.67 1.96
C PHE A 107 5.58 -23.45 0.65
N THR A 108 4.38 -23.71 0.14
CA THR A 108 4.19 -24.47 -1.11
C THR A 108 3.98 -23.50 -2.26
N PRO A 109 4.92 -23.36 -3.20
CA PRO A 109 4.75 -22.49 -4.36
C PRO A 109 3.54 -22.89 -5.21
N GLY A 110 2.76 -21.91 -5.63
CA GLY A 110 1.59 -22.13 -6.47
C GLY A 110 1.15 -20.86 -7.21
N ARG A 111 0.13 -21.01 -8.04
CA ARG A 111 -0.50 -19.87 -8.70
C ARG A 111 -1.43 -19.16 -7.72
N LYS A 112 -1.27 -17.85 -7.62
CA LYS A 112 -2.19 -16.98 -6.89
C LYS A 112 -2.81 -15.95 -7.85
N ASP A 113 -4.10 -15.69 -7.62
CA ASP A 113 -4.89 -14.73 -8.41
C ASP A 113 -5.42 -13.63 -7.46
N LEU A 114 -5.19 -12.36 -7.82
CA LEU A 114 -5.63 -11.18 -7.08
C LEU A 114 -6.53 -10.34 -7.97
N GLN A 115 -7.70 -9.96 -7.47
CA GLN A 115 -8.60 -8.99 -8.10
C GLN A 115 -8.84 -7.86 -7.13
N THR A 116 -8.69 -6.62 -7.60
CA THR A 116 -8.89 -5.42 -6.78
C THR A 116 -9.83 -4.46 -7.50
N TYR A 117 -10.78 -3.93 -6.77
CA TYR A 117 -11.68 -2.87 -7.19
C TYR A 117 -11.47 -1.68 -6.25
N SER A 118 -11.22 -0.50 -6.81
CA SER A 118 -11.09 0.72 -6.03
C SER A 118 -12.01 1.79 -6.58
N PHE A 119 -12.63 2.53 -5.69
CA PHE A 119 -13.51 3.64 -5.99
C PHE A 119 -13.15 4.81 -5.06
N MET A 120 -13.04 6.01 -5.62
CA MET A 120 -12.97 7.24 -4.86
C MET A 120 -14.01 8.21 -5.41
N GLY A 121 -14.76 8.84 -4.53
CA GLY A 121 -15.71 9.88 -4.88
C GLY A 121 -15.61 11.05 -3.91
N GLY A 122 -15.73 12.26 -4.43
CA GLY A 122 -15.73 13.46 -3.61
C GLY A 122 -16.57 14.56 -4.19
N ILE A 123 -17.19 15.33 -3.30
CA ILE A 123 -17.99 16.50 -3.64
C ILE A 123 -17.61 17.67 -2.75
N ALA A 124 -17.52 18.85 -3.32
CA ALA A 124 -17.30 20.11 -2.62
C ALA A 124 -18.21 21.20 -3.14
N THR A 125 -18.68 22.07 -2.24
CA THR A 125 -19.57 23.19 -2.57
C THR A 125 -19.22 24.44 -1.75
N ASN A 126 -19.59 25.63 -2.25
CA ASN A 126 -19.48 26.87 -1.52
C ASN A 126 -20.69 27.05 -0.58
N LEU A 127 -20.45 27.22 0.71
CA LEU A 127 -21.48 27.65 1.66
C LEU A 127 -21.72 29.15 1.56
N ASN A 128 -20.64 29.88 1.34
CA ASN A 128 -20.61 31.33 1.10
C ASN A 128 -19.27 31.69 0.42
N PRO A 129 -18.97 32.94 0.08
CA PRO A 129 -17.73 33.31 -0.61
C PRO A 129 -16.44 32.86 0.06
N ASN A 130 -16.43 32.67 1.39
CA ASN A 130 -15.24 32.34 2.16
C ASN A 130 -15.23 30.90 2.69
N TRP A 131 -16.38 30.22 2.76
CA TRP A 131 -16.47 28.89 3.35
C TRP A 131 -16.91 27.86 2.33
N ARG A 132 -16.20 26.73 2.35
CA ARG A 132 -16.48 25.55 1.49
C ARG A 132 -16.71 24.33 2.37
N LEU A 133 -17.61 23.47 1.96
CA LEU A 133 -17.91 22.19 2.60
C LEU A 133 -17.74 21.08 1.57
N GLY A 134 -17.27 19.91 2.02
CA GLY A 134 -17.15 18.76 1.14
C GLY A 134 -17.08 17.44 1.90
N GLY A 135 -17.13 16.37 1.15
CA GLY A 135 -16.95 15.02 1.67
C GLY A 135 -16.31 14.11 0.62
N LYS A 136 -15.42 13.27 1.08
CA LYS A 136 -14.69 12.28 0.28
C LYS A 136 -14.97 10.89 0.81
N ILE A 137 -15.11 9.92 -0.08
CA ILE A 137 -15.15 8.51 0.21
C ILE A 137 -14.12 7.79 -0.64
N ASP A 138 -13.30 6.97 -0.02
CA ASP A 138 -12.37 6.04 -0.66
C ASP A 138 -12.79 4.62 -0.25
N PHE A 139 -12.95 3.76 -1.24
CA PHE A 139 -13.35 2.38 -1.04
C PHE A 139 -12.47 1.47 -1.89
N ALA A 140 -11.96 0.38 -1.29
CA ALA A 140 -11.31 -0.69 -2.03
C ALA A 140 -11.81 -2.05 -1.54
N SER A 141 -11.97 -2.97 -2.48
CA SER A 141 -12.29 -4.37 -2.21
C SER A 141 -11.36 -5.26 -3.01
N ALA A 142 -10.86 -6.31 -2.38
CA ALA A 142 -9.97 -7.24 -3.05
C ALA A 142 -10.32 -8.69 -2.70
N ASN A 143 -10.11 -9.56 -3.69
CA ASN A 143 -10.21 -11.01 -3.59
C ASN A 143 -8.86 -11.61 -3.98
N TYR A 144 -8.29 -12.43 -3.11
CA TYR A 144 -7.00 -13.08 -3.30
C TYR A 144 -7.15 -14.58 -3.08
N SER A 145 -6.70 -15.39 -4.03
CA SER A 145 -6.90 -16.84 -3.97
C SER A 145 -5.72 -17.63 -4.48
N LYS A 146 -5.51 -18.81 -3.88
CA LYS A 146 -4.56 -19.83 -4.30
C LYS A 146 -5.28 -21.16 -4.49
N ARG A 147 -5.05 -21.82 -5.62
CA ARG A 147 -5.74 -23.09 -5.97
C ARG A 147 -4.94 -24.35 -5.66
N LYS A 148 -3.67 -24.21 -5.28
CA LYS A 148 -2.80 -25.33 -4.86
C LYS A 148 -2.75 -25.38 -3.35
N ASP A 149 -2.71 -26.58 -2.76
CA ASP A 149 -2.67 -26.76 -1.31
C ASP A 149 -1.34 -26.22 -0.70
N VAL A 150 -1.38 -25.48 0.38
CA VAL A 150 -2.57 -25.07 1.13
C VAL A 150 -3.36 -24.06 0.28
N ARG A 151 -4.64 -24.36 0.00
CA ARG A 151 -5.52 -23.44 -0.77
C ARG A 151 -6.05 -22.37 0.17
N HIS A 152 -6.09 -21.15 -0.31
CA HIS A 152 -6.70 -20.07 0.48
C HIS A 152 -7.52 -19.12 -0.39
N THR A 153 -8.47 -18.48 0.24
CA THR A 153 -9.26 -17.40 -0.34
C THR A 153 -9.39 -16.28 0.69
N ASN A 154 -9.05 -15.09 0.29
CA ASN A 154 -9.14 -13.89 1.12
C ASN A 154 -10.11 -12.91 0.52
N TYR A 155 -10.83 -12.19 1.40
CA TYR A 155 -11.65 -11.03 1.07
C TYR A 155 -11.18 -9.87 1.93
N ARG A 156 -10.84 -8.76 1.27
CA ARG A 156 -10.45 -7.53 1.94
C ARG A 156 -11.38 -6.39 1.54
N LEU A 157 -11.65 -5.53 2.51
CA LEU A 157 -12.39 -4.30 2.34
C LEU A 157 -11.66 -3.18 3.08
N ASP A 158 -11.44 -2.07 2.38
CA ASP A 158 -10.98 -0.80 2.92
C ASP A 158 -12.01 0.29 2.61
N LEU A 159 -12.41 1.05 3.61
CA LEU A 159 -13.32 2.18 3.49
C LEU A 159 -12.74 3.35 4.28
N GLN A 160 -12.65 4.52 3.66
CA GLN A 160 -12.40 5.78 4.34
C GLN A 160 -13.45 6.80 3.95
N VAL A 161 -13.94 7.56 4.95
CA VAL A 161 -14.86 8.68 4.75
C VAL A 161 -14.29 9.90 5.43
N ALA A 162 -14.21 11.02 4.71
CA ALA A 162 -13.60 12.24 5.19
C ALA A 162 -14.49 13.47 4.85
N PRO A 163 -15.43 13.86 5.71
CA PRO A 163 -16.05 15.18 5.64
C PRO A 163 -15.03 16.27 6.00
N GLY A 164 -15.09 17.39 5.30
CA GLY A 164 -14.17 18.50 5.49
C GLY A 164 -14.80 19.85 5.24
N ILE A 165 -14.23 20.86 5.89
CA ILE A 165 -14.58 22.26 5.74
C ILE A 165 -13.32 23.06 5.44
N MET A 166 -13.43 24.13 4.68
CA MET A 166 -12.32 25.02 4.35
C MET A 166 -12.77 26.47 4.45
N TYR A 167 -11.96 27.29 5.12
CA TYR A 167 -12.00 28.75 5.03
C TYR A 167 -11.02 29.21 3.95
N HIS A 168 -11.46 30.07 3.06
CA HIS A 168 -10.64 30.63 1.98
C HIS A 168 -10.85 32.13 1.88
N SER A 169 -9.76 32.91 1.88
CA SER A 169 -9.78 34.35 1.71
C SER A 169 -8.52 34.84 0.98
N GLY A 170 -8.69 35.30 -0.24
CA GLY A 170 -7.56 35.67 -1.11
C GLY A 170 -6.60 34.52 -1.35
N GLU A 171 -5.35 34.67 -0.91
CA GLU A 171 -4.31 33.62 -1.07
C GLU A 171 -4.20 32.67 0.13
N LEU A 172 -5.01 32.88 1.20
CA LEU A 172 -5.03 32.05 2.38
C LEU A 172 -6.15 31.03 2.31
N ALA A 173 -5.84 29.78 2.59
CA ALA A 173 -6.83 28.73 2.81
C ALA A 173 -6.45 27.88 4.02
N ILE A 174 -7.43 27.55 4.85
CA ILE A 174 -7.28 26.68 6.04
C ILE A 174 -8.40 25.65 5.98
N GLY A 175 -8.05 24.38 6.06
CA GLY A 175 -8.97 23.25 6.01
C GLY A 175 -8.91 22.39 7.25
N LEU A 176 -10.06 21.83 7.64
CA LEU A 176 -10.22 20.82 8.65
C LEU A 176 -11.02 19.66 8.08
N SER A 177 -10.61 18.43 8.41
CA SER A 177 -11.35 17.23 8.07
C SER A 177 -11.39 16.27 9.24
N TYR A 178 -12.50 15.57 9.38
CA TYR A 178 -12.58 14.37 10.17
C TYR A 178 -12.32 13.17 9.26
N ILE A 179 -11.63 12.16 9.79
CA ILE A 179 -11.30 10.93 9.05
C ILE A 179 -11.89 9.75 9.81
N PHE A 180 -12.74 9.00 9.14
CA PHE A 180 -13.22 7.70 9.60
C PHE A 180 -12.71 6.63 8.65
N GLY A 181 -12.15 5.54 9.19
CA GLY A 181 -11.67 4.40 8.39
C GLY A 181 -12.17 3.07 8.93
N LYS A 182 -12.37 2.13 8.02
CA LYS A 182 -12.65 0.74 8.33
C LYS A 182 -11.88 -0.15 7.38
N ASN A 183 -11.05 -1.03 7.94
CA ASN A 183 -10.35 -2.08 7.21
C ASN A 183 -10.81 -3.45 7.72
N SER A 184 -10.92 -4.42 6.85
CA SER A 184 -11.14 -5.81 7.23
C SER A 184 -10.57 -6.76 6.19
N GLU A 185 -9.96 -7.84 6.65
CA GLU A 185 -9.53 -8.96 5.82
C GLU A 185 -9.88 -10.26 6.51
N SER A 186 -10.28 -11.25 5.73
CA SER A 186 -10.59 -12.60 6.23
C SER A 186 -9.91 -13.62 5.34
N VAL A 187 -9.16 -14.52 5.95
CA VAL A 187 -8.48 -15.64 5.28
C VAL A 187 -9.24 -16.93 5.59
N LYS A 188 -9.67 -17.61 4.54
CA LYS A 188 -10.16 -18.99 4.62
C LYS A 188 -9.15 -19.88 3.91
N ALA A 189 -8.65 -20.90 4.60
CA ALA A 189 -7.70 -21.84 4.02
C ALA A 189 -8.08 -23.30 4.33
N GLU A 190 -7.79 -24.20 3.39
CA GLU A 190 -8.12 -25.62 3.47
C GLU A 190 -7.10 -26.47 2.72
N VAL A 191 -7.01 -27.74 3.10
CA VAL A 191 -6.26 -28.78 2.42
C VAL A 191 -7.25 -29.76 1.82
N ILE A 192 -7.18 -29.98 0.50
CA ILE A 192 -8.09 -30.87 -0.23
C ILE A 192 -7.35 -32.15 -0.70
N GLY A 193 -6.03 -32.09 -0.81
CA GLY A 193 -5.20 -33.22 -1.24
C GLY A 193 -5.04 -34.33 -0.20
N THR A 194 -4.40 -35.42 -0.60
CA THR A 194 -4.15 -36.57 0.28
C THR A 194 -3.14 -36.22 1.39
N ALA A 195 -3.32 -36.84 2.55
CA ALA A 195 -2.60 -36.59 3.79
C ALA A 195 -1.06 -36.84 3.78
N GLU A 196 -0.48 -37.26 2.66
CA GLU A 196 0.94 -37.51 2.51
C GLU A 196 1.82 -36.30 2.28
N SER A 197 1.21 -35.14 1.91
CA SER A 197 1.92 -33.90 1.77
C SER A 197 1.95 -33.14 3.08
N LEU A 198 3.13 -32.91 3.63
CA LEU A 198 3.34 -32.04 4.78
C LEU A 198 3.02 -30.59 4.39
N TYR A 199 1.78 -30.20 4.60
CA TYR A 199 1.35 -28.82 4.41
C TYR A 199 1.73 -28.03 5.65
N ASN A 200 2.71 -27.18 5.51
CA ASN A 200 3.17 -26.33 6.59
C ASN A 200 2.65 -24.91 6.34
N ALA A 201 1.66 -24.50 7.11
CA ALA A 201 1.35 -23.11 7.33
C ALA A 201 1.79 -22.71 8.74
N PHE A 202 2.22 -21.51 8.91
CA PHE A 202 2.77 -20.97 10.15
C PHE A 202 2.12 -19.63 10.48
N LEU A 203 1.70 -19.45 11.73
CA LEU A 203 1.24 -18.17 12.23
C LEU A 203 2.43 -17.33 12.71
N ASP A 204 2.80 -16.31 11.95
CA ASP A 204 3.78 -15.32 12.38
C ASP A 204 3.12 -14.28 13.28
N LYS A 205 3.68 -14.09 14.45
CA LYS A 205 3.25 -13.12 15.45
C LYS A 205 4.23 -11.94 15.56
N GLY A 206 5.17 -11.84 14.64
CA GLY A 206 6.19 -10.82 14.51
C GLY A 206 7.61 -11.37 14.39
N LEU A 207 8.32 -10.91 13.36
CA LEU A 207 9.70 -11.29 13.03
C LEU A 207 9.93 -12.79 12.77
N MET A 208 8.90 -13.58 12.52
CA MET A 208 9.02 -15.05 12.39
C MET A 208 9.81 -15.66 13.57
N TYR A 209 9.55 -15.17 14.78
CA TYR A 209 10.29 -15.51 16.00
C TYR A 209 9.34 -15.92 17.12
N GLY A 210 9.78 -16.88 17.93
CA GLY A 210 9.09 -17.28 19.15
C GLY A 210 8.42 -18.64 19.08
N ALA A 211 7.32 -18.83 19.79
CA ALA A 211 6.56 -20.08 19.79
C ALA A 211 5.90 -20.33 18.44
N TYR A 212 6.28 -21.41 17.78
CA TYR A 212 5.76 -21.76 16.47
C TYR A 212 4.39 -22.42 16.57
N GLU A 213 3.43 -21.84 15.86
CA GLU A 213 2.12 -22.43 15.68
C GLU A 213 1.95 -22.81 14.21
N THR A 214 1.90 -24.13 13.95
CA THR A 214 1.81 -24.69 12.61
C THR A 214 0.46 -25.32 12.34
N TRP A 215 0.12 -25.52 11.07
CA TRP A 215 -1.15 -26.12 10.62
C TRP A 215 -1.41 -27.50 11.22
N ASN A 216 -0.39 -28.35 11.35
CA ASN A 216 -0.48 -29.69 11.94
C ASN A 216 -0.10 -29.72 13.43
N GLY A 217 0.00 -28.56 14.02
CA GLY A 217 0.41 -28.43 15.42
C GLY A 217 -0.79 -28.29 16.35
N SER A 218 -0.50 -28.32 17.62
CA SER A 218 -1.42 -28.09 18.72
C SER A 218 -1.70 -26.57 18.92
N GLY A 219 -1.84 -25.82 17.83
CA GLY A 219 -2.05 -24.37 17.90
C GLY A 219 -3.44 -23.99 18.40
N ILE A 220 -3.53 -22.80 19.00
CA ILE A 220 -4.80 -22.24 19.46
C ILE A 220 -5.59 -21.63 18.29
N HIS A 221 -4.88 -21.12 17.28
CA HIS A 221 -5.43 -20.30 16.20
C HIS A 221 -5.49 -21.04 14.87
N LEU A 222 -4.61 -22.04 14.66
CA LEU A 222 -4.59 -22.89 13.48
C LEU A 222 -5.05 -24.29 13.85
N SER A 223 -6.18 -24.73 13.30
CA SER A 223 -6.71 -26.09 13.57
C SER A 223 -6.31 -27.07 12.48
N GLU A 224 -6.31 -28.39 12.79
CA GLU A 224 -6.02 -29.45 11.82
C GLU A 224 -7.02 -29.48 10.65
N SER A 225 -8.27 -29.08 10.89
CA SER A 225 -9.33 -29.06 9.88
C SER A 225 -9.28 -27.87 8.92
N GLY A 226 -8.36 -26.93 9.15
CA GLY A 226 -8.24 -25.75 8.32
C GLY A 226 -8.49 -24.43 9.05
N ILE A 227 -8.37 -23.34 8.32
CA ILE A 227 -8.68 -21.98 8.80
C ILE A 227 -10.05 -21.63 8.27
N SER A 228 -11.05 -21.61 9.12
CA SER A 228 -12.44 -21.30 8.75
C SER A 228 -12.76 -19.80 8.80
N GLY A 229 -11.80 -18.99 8.44
CA GLY A 229 -11.81 -17.54 8.54
C GLY A 229 -10.89 -17.08 9.67
N PHE A 230 -9.85 -16.34 9.30
CA PHE A 230 -9.02 -15.60 10.24
C PHE A 230 -9.37 -14.13 10.08
N PRO A 231 -10.47 -13.66 10.73
CA PRO A 231 -10.99 -12.33 10.50
C PRO A 231 -10.12 -11.30 11.22
N ILE A 232 -9.65 -10.34 10.44
CA ILE A 232 -8.99 -9.14 10.96
C ILE A 232 -9.90 -7.95 10.69
N LYS A 233 -10.05 -7.06 11.67
CA LYS A 233 -10.85 -5.85 11.59
C LYS A 233 -10.10 -4.70 12.24
N GLU A 234 -10.17 -3.55 11.61
CA GLU A 234 -9.58 -2.30 12.12
C GLU A 234 -10.56 -1.17 11.90
N LEU A 235 -10.80 -0.37 12.93
CA LEU A 235 -11.55 0.88 12.88
C LEU A 235 -10.63 2.01 13.24
N SER A 236 -10.61 3.07 12.42
CA SER A 236 -9.79 4.24 12.63
C SER A 236 -10.61 5.52 12.70
N HIS A 237 -10.17 6.42 13.55
CA HIS A 237 -10.71 7.77 13.71
C HIS A 237 -9.56 8.74 13.72
N GLY A 238 -9.77 9.92 13.15
CA GLY A 238 -8.72 10.91 13.08
C GLY A 238 -9.18 12.25 12.58
N GLY A 239 -8.23 13.12 12.34
CA GLY A 239 -8.46 14.43 11.77
C GLY A 239 -7.28 14.93 10.98
N ALA A 240 -7.55 15.89 10.12
CA ALA A 240 -6.55 16.58 9.31
C ALA A 240 -6.70 18.08 9.42
N LEU A 241 -5.56 18.77 9.50
CA LEU A 241 -5.44 20.22 9.38
C LEU A 241 -4.64 20.52 8.13
N GLN A 242 -5.16 21.40 7.27
CA GLN A 242 -4.50 21.85 6.05
C GLN A 242 -4.37 23.37 6.03
N PHE A 243 -3.27 23.82 5.49
CA PHE A 243 -2.94 25.23 5.37
C PHE A 243 -2.33 25.50 4.00
N GLN A 244 -2.80 26.57 3.34
CA GLN A 244 -2.18 27.08 2.12
C GLN A 244 -2.04 28.60 2.23
N TRP A 245 -0.87 29.09 1.85
CA TRP A 245 -0.63 30.52 1.69
C TRP A 245 0.30 30.76 0.52
N LYS A 246 -0.21 31.47 -0.50
CA LYS A 246 0.50 31.64 -1.78
C LYS A 246 0.89 30.29 -2.40
N GLY A 247 2.18 30.11 -2.71
CA GLY A 247 2.72 28.87 -3.23
C GLY A 247 3.01 27.78 -2.20
N PHE A 248 2.93 28.09 -0.91
CA PHE A 248 3.17 27.13 0.18
C PHE A 248 1.88 26.37 0.53
N TYR A 249 1.98 25.08 0.70
CA TYR A 249 0.95 24.19 1.24
C TYR A 249 1.55 23.26 2.28
N GLY A 250 0.81 22.99 3.33
CA GLY A 250 1.16 21.99 4.33
C GLY A 250 -0.08 21.38 4.96
N ASP A 251 -0.02 20.09 5.24
CA ASP A 251 -1.02 19.39 6.03
C ASP A 251 -0.40 18.52 7.12
N ILE A 252 -1.22 18.16 8.07
CA ILE A 252 -0.94 17.12 9.06
C ILE A 252 -2.23 16.35 9.31
N GLU A 253 -2.15 15.03 9.20
CA GLU A 253 -3.22 14.10 9.46
C GLU A 253 -2.81 13.17 10.59
N TYR A 254 -3.65 12.99 11.60
CA TYR A 254 -3.49 12.01 12.66
C TYR A 254 -4.66 11.06 12.65
N THR A 255 -4.37 9.75 12.72
CA THR A 255 -5.37 8.71 12.88
C THR A 255 -4.96 7.72 13.96
N HIS A 256 -5.91 7.38 14.81
CA HIS A 256 -5.81 6.27 15.76
C HIS A 256 -6.70 5.13 15.31
N SER A 257 -6.14 3.92 15.24
CA SER A 257 -6.86 2.72 14.83
C SER A 257 -6.94 1.74 15.98
N SER A 258 -8.09 1.07 16.09
CA SER A 258 -8.30 -0.08 16.96
C SER A 258 -8.47 -1.32 16.11
N GLY A 259 -7.43 -2.16 16.07
CA GLY A 259 -7.39 -3.40 15.32
C GLY A 259 -7.63 -4.62 16.19
N SER A 260 -8.22 -5.67 15.60
CA SER A 260 -8.40 -6.98 16.25
C SER A 260 -8.34 -8.11 15.22
N ALA A 261 -7.81 -9.25 15.65
CA ALA A 261 -7.87 -10.50 14.90
C ALA A 261 -8.57 -11.57 15.75
N GLY A 262 -9.50 -12.31 15.13
CA GLY A 262 -10.32 -13.32 15.77
C GLY A 262 -11.81 -13.00 15.68
N GLU A 263 -12.64 -13.99 16.02
CA GLU A 263 -14.10 -13.89 15.99
C GLU A 263 -14.64 -13.04 17.16
N ARG A 264 -15.90 -12.63 17.08
CA ARG A 264 -16.54 -11.74 18.07
C ARG A 264 -16.37 -12.20 19.52
N GLU A 265 -16.47 -13.50 19.75
CA GLU A 265 -16.39 -14.11 21.07
C GLU A 265 -15.00 -14.66 21.39
N THR A 266 -14.10 -14.72 20.40
CA THR A 266 -12.75 -15.25 20.51
C THR A 266 -11.77 -14.32 19.82
N ILE A 267 -11.55 -13.15 20.41
CA ILE A 267 -10.53 -12.22 19.91
C ILE A 267 -9.18 -12.66 20.44
N TRP A 268 -8.29 -13.04 19.53
CA TRP A 268 -6.94 -13.51 19.85
C TRP A 268 -5.95 -12.35 20.01
N PHE A 269 -6.03 -11.37 19.13
CA PHE A 269 -5.10 -10.24 19.09
C PHE A 269 -5.84 -8.91 19.07
N LYS A 270 -5.25 -7.92 19.77
CA LYS A 270 -5.66 -6.52 19.71
C LYS A 270 -4.45 -5.68 19.36
N PHE A 271 -4.58 -4.81 18.37
CA PHE A 271 -3.47 -4.01 17.89
C PHE A 271 -3.89 -2.55 17.62
N PRO A 272 -3.77 -1.69 18.64
CA PRO A 272 -3.85 -0.24 18.42
C PRO A 272 -2.70 0.22 17.52
N THR A 273 -3.01 1.17 16.64
CA THR A 273 -2.04 1.77 15.72
C THR A 273 -2.27 3.28 15.66
N ASP A 274 -1.21 4.04 15.89
CA ASP A 274 -1.17 5.48 15.67
C ASP A 274 -0.46 5.78 14.36
N ARG A 275 -1.01 6.74 13.58
CA ARG A 275 -0.40 7.17 12.33
C ARG A 275 -0.45 8.69 12.20
N ILE A 276 0.66 9.27 11.79
CA ILE A 276 0.76 10.68 11.39
C ILE A 276 1.25 10.72 9.95
N THR A 277 0.55 11.47 9.11
CA THR A 277 0.93 11.74 7.73
C THR A 277 1.00 13.25 7.52
N SER A 278 1.97 13.73 6.77
CA SER A 278 2.12 15.15 6.45
C SER A 278 2.65 15.34 5.03
N HIS A 279 2.03 16.27 4.31
CA HIS A 279 2.46 16.67 2.99
C HIS A 279 2.78 18.16 3.04
N ILE A 280 4.00 18.51 2.65
CA ILE A 280 4.48 19.89 2.58
C ILE A 280 4.90 20.13 1.14
N SER A 281 4.43 21.23 0.55
CA SER A 281 4.85 21.60 -0.81
C SER A 281 5.04 23.10 -0.96
N TYR A 282 5.97 23.45 -1.83
CA TYR A 282 6.17 24.83 -2.26
C TYR A 282 6.22 24.89 -3.79
N ARG A 283 5.31 25.67 -4.38
CA ARG A 283 5.19 25.90 -5.83
C ARG A 283 5.62 27.31 -6.16
N PHE A 284 6.49 27.47 -7.15
CA PHE A 284 6.85 28.77 -7.71
C PHE A 284 7.02 28.70 -9.22
N ARG A 285 6.94 29.85 -9.87
CA ARG A 285 7.11 29.97 -11.32
C ARG A 285 8.36 30.79 -11.65
N GLN A 286 9.12 30.33 -12.66
CA GLN A 286 10.23 31.05 -13.25
C GLN A 286 10.04 31.07 -14.77
N GLY A 287 9.62 32.20 -15.31
CA GLY A 287 9.22 32.30 -16.71
C GLY A 287 8.03 31.40 -17.03
N SER A 288 8.19 30.49 -17.99
CA SER A 288 7.16 29.52 -18.37
C SER A 288 7.22 28.20 -17.60
N ASN A 289 8.21 28.05 -16.71
CA ASN A 289 8.44 26.82 -15.97
C ASN A 289 7.77 26.88 -14.59
N GLU A 290 7.23 25.75 -14.16
CA GLU A 290 6.71 25.55 -12.81
C GLU A 290 7.63 24.63 -12.04
N HIS A 291 7.95 25.00 -10.80
CA HIS A 291 8.81 24.29 -9.90
C HIS A 291 8.02 23.87 -8.66
N PHE A 292 8.21 22.63 -8.22
CA PHE A 292 7.60 22.09 -7.02
C PHE A 292 8.70 21.50 -6.15
N ILE A 293 8.68 21.83 -4.87
CA ILE A 293 9.46 21.17 -3.83
C ILE A 293 8.45 20.51 -2.92
N ARG A 294 8.53 19.18 -2.72
CA ARG A 294 7.59 18.40 -1.92
C ARG A 294 8.32 17.59 -0.87
N PHE A 295 7.69 17.45 0.29
CA PHE A 295 8.10 16.56 1.37
C PHE A 295 6.86 15.79 1.81
N ASN A 296 6.88 14.48 1.63
CA ASN A 296 5.86 13.59 2.16
C ASN A 296 6.47 12.84 3.34
N LEU A 297 5.82 12.91 4.49
CA LEU A 297 6.26 12.30 5.74
C LEU A 297 5.17 11.38 6.26
N GLN A 298 5.55 10.22 6.76
CA GLN A 298 4.64 9.32 7.46
C GLN A 298 5.37 8.68 8.63
N TRP A 299 4.70 8.65 9.77
CA TRP A 299 5.07 7.89 10.94
C TRP A 299 3.92 6.99 11.36
N SER A 300 4.21 5.78 11.79
CA SER A 300 3.24 4.89 12.39
C SER A 300 3.85 4.06 13.50
N HIS A 301 3.05 3.82 14.53
CA HIS A 301 3.40 2.99 15.67
C HIS A 301 2.27 2.00 15.94
N LEU A 302 2.59 0.72 15.88
CA LEU A 302 1.67 -0.39 16.09
C LEU A 302 2.16 -1.24 17.27
N VAL A 303 1.23 -1.62 18.14
CA VAL A 303 1.46 -2.56 19.24
C VAL A 303 0.51 -3.73 19.10
N ASN A 304 1.00 -4.97 19.18
CA ASN A 304 0.18 -6.17 19.17
C ASN A 304 0.13 -6.81 20.55
N ASN A 305 -1.07 -7.04 21.06
CA ASN A 305 -1.35 -7.71 22.31
C ASN A 305 -2.09 -9.00 22.03
N GLU A 306 -1.57 -10.13 22.53
CA GLU A 306 -2.20 -11.45 22.47
C GLU A 306 -3.01 -11.69 23.75
N ASN A 307 -4.28 -12.04 23.58
CA ASN A 307 -5.15 -12.36 24.69
C ASN A 307 -4.90 -13.78 25.20
N VAL A 308 -4.82 -13.91 26.51
CA VAL A 308 -4.79 -15.22 27.21
C VAL A 308 -6.24 -15.66 27.39
N LEU A 309 -6.60 -16.73 26.69
CA LEU A 309 -7.97 -17.19 26.59
C LEU A 309 -8.15 -18.57 27.23
N SER A 310 -9.31 -18.80 27.86
CA SER A 310 -9.82 -20.14 28.14
C SER A 310 -11.22 -20.30 27.56
N LYS A 311 -11.55 -21.50 27.16
CA LYS A 311 -12.90 -21.88 26.67
C LYS A 311 -13.52 -22.83 27.67
N GLU A 312 -14.74 -22.52 28.11
CA GLU A 312 -15.53 -23.38 28.98
C GLU A 312 -16.85 -23.70 28.26
N THR A 313 -17.18 -24.98 28.16
CA THR A 313 -18.44 -25.44 27.55
C THR A 313 -19.38 -25.91 28.64
N VAL A 314 -20.46 -25.17 28.86
CA VAL A 314 -21.51 -25.51 29.81
C VAL A 314 -22.82 -25.69 29.04
N ASN A 315 -23.47 -26.84 29.19
CA ASN A 315 -24.71 -27.19 28.52
C ASN A 315 -24.70 -27.00 26.99
N GLY A 316 -23.55 -27.30 26.34
CA GLY A 316 -23.40 -27.16 24.88
C GLY A 316 -23.13 -25.74 24.39
N VAL A 317 -23.06 -24.76 25.29
CA VAL A 317 -22.69 -23.38 24.98
C VAL A 317 -21.23 -23.18 25.35
N THR A 318 -20.38 -22.81 24.38
CA THR A 318 -18.96 -22.51 24.64
C THR A 318 -18.81 -21.03 24.94
N ASN A 319 -18.35 -20.70 26.14
CA ASN A 319 -18.01 -19.37 26.56
C ASN A 319 -16.49 -19.19 26.50
N THR A 320 -16.04 -18.06 25.99
CA THR A 320 -14.62 -17.69 25.97
C THR A 320 -14.34 -16.64 27.05
N HIS A 321 -13.39 -16.92 27.93
CA HIS A 321 -12.97 -16.02 28.99
C HIS A 321 -11.58 -15.45 28.66
N ILE A 322 -11.44 -14.13 28.74
CA ILE A 322 -10.17 -13.42 28.61
C ILE A 322 -9.60 -13.18 30.00
N HIS A 323 -8.49 -13.83 30.32
CA HIS A 323 -7.81 -13.71 31.61
C HIS A 323 -6.83 -12.54 31.70
N GLY A 324 -6.41 -12.03 30.56
CA GLY A 324 -5.47 -10.92 30.42
C GLY A 324 -4.95 -10.83 29.00
N SER A 325 -4.00 -9.96 28.75
CA SER A 325 -3.31 -9.86 27.46
C SER A 325 -1.83 -9.56 27.65
N ASN A 326 -1.01 -10.11 26.80
CA ASN A 326 0.43 -9.92 26.76
C ASN A 326 0.81 -9.09 25.54
N ARG A 327 1.62 -8.06 25.72
CA ARG A 327 2.25 -7.35 24.61
C ARG A 327 3.30 -8.27 24.00
N ILE A 328 3.12 -8.67 22.75
CA ILE A 328 3.98 -9.62 22.07
C ILE A 328 4.80 -9.01 20.94
N PHE A 329 4.33 -7.90 20.34
CA PHE A 329 5.03 -7.29 19.21
C PHE A 329 4.79 -5.78 19.14
N GLU A 330 5.80 -5.08 18.66
CA GLU A 330 5.78 -3.64 18.43
C GLU A 330 6.49 -3.32 17.11
N LYS A 331 5.91 -2.39 16.35
CA LYS A 331 6.45 -1.93 15.08
C LYS A 331 6.34 -0.41 14.96
N GLU A 332 7.46 0.25 14.70
CA GLU A 332 7.52 1.65 14.37
C GLU A 332 8.07 1.81 12.94
N VAL A 333 7.39 2.59 12.13
CA VAL A 333 7.79 2.89 10.76
C VAL A 333 7.82 4.39 10.57
N PHE A 334 8.90 4.91 10.01
CA PHE A 334 9.00 6.29 9.56
C PHE A 334 9.41 6.30 8.10
N THR A 335 8.72 7.09 7.28
CA THR A 335 9.08 7.32 5.88
C THR A 335 9.14 8.79 5.57
N ALA A 336 10.07 9.17 4.69
CA ALA A 336 10.22 10.52 4.18
C ALA A 336 10.54 10.48 2.69
N ASN A 337 9.85 11.34 1.92
CA ASN A 337 10.10 11.46 0.48
C ASN A 337 10.24 12.94 0.09
N PRO A 338 11.46 13.53 0.20
CA PRO A 338 11.77 14.79 -0.46
C PRO A 338 11.80 14.61 -1.98
N GLU A 339 11.14 15.50 -2.69
CA GLU A 339 11.06 15.51 -4.15
C GLU A 339 11.14 16.93 -4.68
N TYR A 340 11.87 17.11 -5.76
CA TYR A 340 11.83 18.29 -6.61
C TYR A 340 11.28 17.92 -7.98
N GLU A 341 10.34 18.73 -8.50
CA GLU A 341 9.76 18.57 -9.82
C GLU A 341 9.84 19.89 -10.60
N LEU A 342 10.30 19.79 -11.84
CA LEU A 342 10.29 20.83 -12.83
C LEU A 342 9.30 20.47 -13.94
N MET A 343 8.32 21.32 -14.18
CA MET A 343 7.39 21.22 -15.30
C MET A 343 7.64 22.34 -16.29
N SER A 344 7.85 21.99 -17.55
CA SER A 344 8.05 22.92 -18.66
C SER A 344 7.19 22.53 -19.86
N ARG A 345 7.10 23.40 -20.86
CA ARG A 345 6.41 23.09 -22.11
C ARG A 345 7.04 21.92 -22.88
N ARG A 346 8.33 21.66 -22.68
CA ARG A 346 9.09 20.64 -23.42
C ARG A 346 9.15 19.32 -22.67
N GLY A 347 8.77 19.29 -21.41
CA GLY A 347 8.85 18.08 -20.60
C GLY A 347 8.85 18.33 -19.10
N GLU A 348 9.04 17.27 -18.39
CA GLU A 348 9.05 17.22 -16.93
C GLU A 348 10.33 16.55 -16.46
N LEU A 349 10.84 16.98 -15.31
CA LEU A 349 11.96 16.35 -14.61
C LEU A 349 11.60 16.23 -13.13
N ARG A 350 11.81 15.06 -12.56
CA ARG A 350 11.67 14.81 -11.12
C ARG A 350 12.93 14.20 -10.57
N LEU A 351 13.30 14.65 -9.40
CA LEU A 351 14.41 14.13 -8.60
C LEU A 351 13.90 13.94 -7.18
N GLY A 352 14.07 12.77 -6.61
CA GLY A 352 13.62 12.53 -5.23
C GLY A 352 14.36 11.39 -4.57
N THR A 353 14.18 11.32 -3.25
CA THR A 353 14.70 10.23 -2.43
C THR A 353 13.59 9.73 -1.50
N TYR A 354 13.31 8.44 -1.53
CA TYR A 354 12.45 7.79 -0.55
C TYR A 354 13.32 7.18 0.54
N LEU A 355 13.08 7.57 1.78
CA LEU A 355 13.76 7.07 2.98
C LEU A 355 12.75 6.33 3.84
N SER A 356 13.13 5.18 4.39
CA SER A 356 12.32 4.47 5.36
C SER A 356 13.16 3.87 6.48
N THR A 357 12.64 3.95 7.69
CA THR A 357 13.17 3.25 8.86
C THR A 357 12.10 2.35 9.45
N PHE A 358 12.50 1.16 9.82
CA PHE A 358 11.66 0.19 10.51
C PHE A 358 12.35 -0.19 11.81
N LYS A 359 11.58 -0.19 12.90
CA LYS A 359 11.98 -0.78 14.18
C LYS A 359 10.93 -1.77 14.58
N GLN A 360 11.34 -2.99 14.86
CA GLN A 360 10.45 -4.06 15.27
C GLN A 360 11.02 -4.74 16.51
N LEU A 361 10.12 -5.11 17.42
CA LEU A 361 10.47 -5.81 18.66
C LEU A 361 9.42 -6.87 18.93
N THR A 362 9.84 -8.11 19.16
CA THR A 362 8.96 -9.17 19.66
C THR A 362 9.40 -9.62 21.04
N THR A 363 8.42 -9.83 21.93
CA THR A 363 8.58 -10.22 23.32
C THR A 363 7.77 -11.45 23.68
N GLN A 364 7.23 -12.17 22.69
CA GLN A 364 6.36 -13.34 22.90
C GLN A 364 7.05 -14.50 23.64
N MET A 365 8.37 -14.54 23.68
CA MET A 365 9.18 -15.56 24.35
C MET A 365 9.86 -15.02 25.62
N TYR A 366 9.16 -14.16 26.36
CA TYR A 366 9.71 -13.59 27.61
C TYR A 366 10.38 -14.68 28.48
N PRO A 367 11.61 -14.45 29.04
CA PRO A 367 12.35 -13.18 29.02
C PRO A 367 13.16 -12.89 27.75
N TYR A 368 13.15 -13.74 26.76
CA TYR A 368 13.88 -13.57 25.52
C TYR A 368 13.16 -12.60 24.58
N VAL A 369 13.94 -11.84 23.83
CA VAL A 369 13.43 -10.84 22.90
C VAL A 369 14.18 -10.93 21.57
N ALA A 370 13.49 -10.61 20.48
CA ALA A 370 14.16 -10.34 19.22
C ALA A 370 13.79 -8.95 18.72
N SER A 371 14.77 -8.24 18.21
CA SER A 371 14.56 -6.90 17.63
C SER A 371 15.29 -6.74 16.33
N GLN A 372 14.68 -5.94 15.45
CA GLN A 372 15.23 -5.60 14.15
C GLN A 372 15.10 -4.09 13.92
N LYS A 373 16.16 -3.51 13.39
CA LYS A 373 16.13 -2.14 12.86
C LYS A 373 16.59 -2.18 11.42
N MET A 374 15.81 -1.60 10.53
CA MET A 374 16.13 -1.48 9.12
C MET A 374 16.12 -0.02 8.70
N PHE A 375 17.03 0.32 7.81
CA PHE A 375 17.03 1.58 7.08
C PHE A 375 17.12 1.27 5.59
N CYS A 376 16.23 1.86 4.80
CA CYS A 376 16.22 1.71 3.36
C CYS A 376 16.14 3.09 2.71
N SER A 377 16.87 3.26 1.60
CA SER A 377 16.82 4.47 0.79
C SER A 377 16.65 4.11 -0.68
N ARG A 378 15.90 4.93 -1.41
CA ARG A 378 15.74 4.84 -2.86
C ARG A 378 15.79 6.23 -3.45
N THR A 379 16.87 6.54 -4.18
CA THR A 379 17.01 7.78 -4.93
C THR A 379 16.60 7.55 -6.37
N TYR A 380 15.88 8.49 -6.97
CA TYR A 380 15.38 8.38 -8.34
C TYR A 380 15.48 9.70 -9.09
N VAL A 381 15.67 9.58 -10.39
CA VAL A 381 15.51 10.64 -11.38
C VAL A 381 14.57 10.14 -12.45
N SER A 382 13.58 10.92 -12.82
CA SER A 382 12.69 10.60 -13.93
C SER A 382 12.40 11.83 -14.77
N GLY A 383 12.19 11.62 -16.07
CA GLY A 383 11.88 12.70 -17.00
C GLY A 383 10.91 12.26 -18.09
N VAL A 384 10.19 13.23 -18.61
CA VAL A 384 9.34 13.10 -19.78
C VAL A 384 9.73 14.20 -20.77
N LEU A 385 10.01 13.82 -22.00
CA LEU A 385 10.29 14.74 -23.10
C LEU A 385 9.13 14.73 -24.09
N HIS A 386 8.53 15.89 -24.33
CA HIS A 386 7.42 16.06 -25.26
C HIS A 386 7.94 16.47 -26.64
N THR A 387 7.74 15.61 -27.65
CA THR A 387 8.18 15.85 -29.02
C THR A 387 6.97 15.75 -29.99
N GLY A 388 6.14 16.78 -29.98
CA GLY A 388 4.93 16.79 -30.83
C GLY A 388 3.92 15.74 -30.40
N LYS A 389 3.78 14.65 -31.19
CA LYS A 389 2.87 13.55 -30.88
C LYS A 389 3.50 12.45 -30.00
N LEU A 390 4.80 12.53 -29.75
CA LEU A 390 5.53 11.53 -28.99
C LEU A 390 5.95 12.10 -27.63
N ASP A 391 5.74 11.30 -26.57
CA ASP A 391 6.34 11.52 -25.27
C ASP A 391 7.34 10.40 -24.99
N LEU A 392 8.58 10.78 -24.75
CA LEU A 392 9.64 9.90 -24.31
C LEU A 392 9.76 9.96 -22.80
N LYS A 393 9.67 8.82 -22.14
CA LYS A 393 9.76 8.70 -20.69
C LYS A 393 11.01 7.91 -20.32
N ALA A 394 11.77 8.39 -19.37
CA ALA A 394 12.90 7.67 -18.80
C ALA A 394 12.96 7.86 -17.30
N ALA A 395 13.32 6.81 -16.57
CA ALA A 395 13.60 6.91 -15.15
C ALA A 395 14.71 5.94 -14.75
N VAL A 396 15.51 6.36 -13.77
CA VAL A 396 16.54 5.55 -13.14
C VAL A 396 16.36 5.68 -11.63
N SER A 397 16.44 4.58 -10.91
CA SER A 397 16.49 4.60 -9.46
C SER A 397 17.54 3.64 -8.92
N PHE A 398 18.13 4.02 -7.80
CA PHE A 398 19.03 3.18 -7.02
C PHE A 398 18.49 3.07 -5.60
N SER A 399 18.36 1.85 -5.11
CA SER A 399 17.94 1.55 -3.75
C SER A 399 19.06 0.81 -3.02
N THR A 400 19.18 1.06 -1.72
CA THR A 400 20.08 0.34 -0.82
C THR A 400 19.56 0.44 0.61
N GLY A 401 19.96 -0.49 1.46
CA GLY A 401 19.57 -0.47 2.85
C GLY A 401 20.52 -1.27 3.73
N ASN A 402 20.22 -1.26 5.01
CA ASN A 402 20.89 -2.10 5.99
C ASN A 402 19.88 -2.60 7.02
N SER A 403 20.19 -3.72 7.65
CA SER A 403 19.46 -4.30 8.76
C SER A 403 20.40 -4.63 9.89
N SER A 404 19.96 -4.39 11.11
CA SER A 404 20.65 -4.84 12.33
C SER A 404 19.67 -5.58 13.23
N GLU A 405 20.10 -6.72 13.76
CA GLU A 405 19.30 -7.60 14.58
C GLU A 405 19.97 -7.82 15.92
N LYS A 406 19.16 -7.99 16.97
CA LYS A 406 19.62 -8.33 18.31
C LYS A 406 18.79 -9.45 18.89
N ASN A 407 19.48 -10.35 19.62
CA ASN A 407 18.87 -11.42 20.40
C ASN A 407 17.97 -12.37 19.61
N ARG A 408 18.28 -12.61 18.32
CA ARG A 408 17.48 -13.49 17.49
C ARG A 408 17.94 -14.95 17.53
N THR A 409 19.05 -15.26 18.14
CA THR A 409 19.64 -16.57 18.05
C THR A 409 19.11 -17.57 19.04
N ALA A 410 19.32 -18.65 19.24
CA ALA A 410 19.21 -19.75 20.22
C ALA A 410 17.84 -19.96 20.88
N GLU A 411 17.12 -18.92 21.21
CA GLU A 411 15.93 -19.03 22.07
C GLU A 411 14.62 -19.11 21.28
N THR A 412 14.72 -19.30 19.96
CA THR A 412 13.55 -19.40 19.08
C THR A 412 12.81 -20.72 19.18
N ASN A 413 13.43 -21.73 19.76
CA ASN A 413 12.98 -23.11 19.73
C ASN A 413 12.86 -23.69 21.11
N THR A 414 11.95 -23.22 21.89
CA THR A 414 11.72 -23.81 23.19
C THR A 414 10.85 -25.04 23.14
N GLU A 415 9.84 -25.05 22.29
CA GLU A 415 8.99 -26.23 22.12
C GLU A 415 8.08 -26.05 20.89
N PRO A 416 8.05 -27.04 20.09
CA PRO A 416 8.82 -28.23 19.87
C PRO A 416 10.01 -28.08 18.93
N GLY A 417 11.03 -27.45 19.37
CA GLY A 417 12.41 -27.54 18.92
C GLY A 417 12.82 -26.94 17.59
N ASN A 418 12.27 -27.27 16.48
CA ASN A 418 12.77 -26.82 15.18
C ASN A 418 11.86 -25.80 14.52
N PRO A 419 12.41 -24.72 13.90
CA PRO A 419 11.62 -23.81 13.11
C PRO A 419 10.91 -24.55 11.97
N PRO A 420 9.70 -24.11 11.57
CA PRO A 420 9.02 -24.64 10.40
C PRO A 420 9.93 -24.64 9.17
N TYR A 421 9.78 -25.67 8.34
CA TYR A 421 10.55 -25.82 7.11
C TYR A 421 10.57 -24.52 6.30
N ARG A 422 11.76 -24.08 5.90
CA ARG A 422 12.02 -22.86 5.13
C ARG A 422 11.71 -21.52 5.84
N LEU A 423 11.27 -21.49 7.07
CA LEU A 423 10.95 -20.23 7.75
C LEU A 423 12.16 -19.29 7.82
N THR A 424 13.35 -19.83 8.16
CA THR A 424 14.60 -19.06 8.19
C THR A 424 14.97 -18.53 6.80
N ASP A 425 14.77 -19.34 5.76
CA ASP A 425 15.05 -18.93 4.38
C ASP A 425 14.14 -17.76 3.96
N TYR A 426 12.84 -17.84 4.27
CA TYR A 426 11.91 -16.76 4.01
C TYR A 426 12.27 -15.48 4.75
N TYR A 427 12.62 -15.58 6.02
CA TYR A 427 13.04 -14.42 6.80
C TYR A 427 14.29 -13.75 6.20
N ASN A 428 15.31 -14.54 5.89
CA ASN A 428 16.56 -14.03 5.32
C ASN A 428 16.33 -13.41 3.93
N LEU A 429 15.51 -14.04 3.10
CA LEU A 429 15.18 -13.56 1.77
C LEU A 429 14.40 -12.24 1.83
N GLN A 430 13.43 -12.11 2.75
CA GLN A 430 12.69 -10.85 2.94
C GLN A 430 13.60 -9.71 3.39
N ASN A 431 14.52 -9.98 4.32
CA ASN A 431 15.49 -9.00 4.78
C ASN A 431 16.44 -8.56 3.66
N GLU A 432 16.98 -9.53 2.90
CA GLU A 432 17.84 -9.22 1.77
C GLU A 432 17.10 -8.42 0.71
N TYR A 433 15.89 -8.81 0.32
CA TYR A 433 15.09 -8.10 -0.68
C TYR A 433 14.83 -6.64 -0.28
N ALA A 434 14.54 -6.39 1.00
CA ALA A 434 14.30 -5.04 1.51
C ALA A 434 15.55 -4.16 1.56
N THR A 435 16.74 -4.77 1.77
CA THR A 435 17.99 -4.03 2.01
C THR A 435 19.02 -4.13 0.89
N ALA A 436 18.84 -5.06 -0.06
CA ALA A 436 19.76 -5.24 -1.17
C ALA A 436 19.95 -3.95 -1.98
N SER A 437 21.19 -3.72 -2.38
CA SER A 437 21.47 -2.69 -3.38
C SER A 437 20.89 -3.11 -4.72
N GLN A 438 20.08 -2.25 -5.34
CA GLN A 438 19.43 -2.53 -6.61
C GLN A 438 19.31 -1.27 -7.48
N ALA A 439 19.44 -1.45 -8.78
CA ALA A 439 19.23 -0.41 -9.77
C ALA A 439 18.01 -0.78 -10.64
N THR A 440 17.15 0.20 -10.91
CA THR A 440 15.99 0.04 -11.81
C THR A 440 16.06 1.09 -12.91
N PHE A 441 15.88 0.63 -14.14
CA PHE A 441 15.81 1.44 -15.36
C PHE A 441 14.41 1.29 -15.95
N ASN A 442 13.77 2.42 -16.26
CA ASN A 442 12.47 2.45 -16.91
C ASN A 442 12.56 3.27 -18.20
N LEU A 443 11.97 2.75 -19.26
CA LEU A 443 11.81 3.47 -20.53
C LEU A 443 10.37 3.35 -20.97
N GLY A 444 9.83 4.43 -21.55
CA GLY A 444 8.46 4.48 -22.05
C GLY A 444 8.36 5.33 -23.30
N LEU A 445 7.46 4.93 -24.17
CA LEU A 445 7.08 5.66 -25.37
C LEU A 445 5.57 5.79 -25.40
N ARG A 446 5.07 7.02 -25.46
CA ARG A 446 3.65 7.33 -25.63
C ARG A 446 3.46 8.03 -26.97
N TYR A 447 2.51 7.55 -27.76
CA TYR A 447 2.06 8.18 -28.97
C TYR A 447 0.68 8.77 -28.76
N ASN A 448 0.57 10.08 -28.91
CA ASN A 448 -0.66 10.85 -28.77
C ASN A 448 -1.36 10.97 -30.15
N PHE A 449 -2.50 10.31 -30.28
CA PHE A 449 -3.35 10.41 -31.46
C PHE A 449 -4.17 11.71 -31.42
N ASN A 450 -4.84 12.02 -32.53
CA ASN A 450 -5.81 13.10 -32.51
C ASN A 450 -7.03 12.75 -31.65
N ARG A 451 -7.71 13.75 -31.07
CA ARG A 451 -8.91 13.59 -30.22
C ARG A 451 -8.69 12.98 -28.84
N GLY A 452 -7.53 13.20 -28.25
CA GLY A 452 -7.30 12.83 -26.86
C GLY A 452 -7.12 11.31 -26.61
N ILE A 453 -6.74 10.54 -27.63
CA ILE A 453 -6.40 9.12 -27.48
C ILE A 453 -4.90 8.98 -27.46
N TYR A 454 -4.37 8.09 -26.60
CA TYR A 454 -2.97 7.69 -26.68
C TYR A 454 -2.78 6.18 -26.51
N ALA A 455 -1.66 5.71 -27.05
CA ALA A 455 -1.12 4.39 -26.75
C ALA A 455 0.27 4.56 -26.15
N GLU A 456 0.59 3.74 -25.14
CA GLU A 456 1.86 3.80 -24.44
C GLU A 456 2.43 2.38 -24.27
N VAL A 457 3.73 2.24 -24.45
CA VAL A 457 4.50 1.04 -24.12
C VAL A 457 5.58 1.44 -23.12
N GLN A 458 5.71 0.69 -22.05
CA GLN A 458 6.74 0.88 -21.03
C GLN A 458 7.48 -0.42 -20.77
N GLY A 459 8.78 -0.33 -20.54
CA GLY A 459 9.64 -1.42 -20.09
C GLY A 459 10.41 -1.00 -18.83
N SER A 460 10.59 -1.94 -17.91
CA SER A 460 11.37 -1.75 -16.69
C SER A 460 12.31 -2.93 -16.50
N TYR A 461 13.55 -2.64 -16.12
CA TYR A 461 14.55 -3.63 -15.75
C TYR A 461 15.13 -3.30 -14.38
N THR A 462 15.07 -4.26 -13.46
CA THR A 462 15.67 -4.16 -12.13
C THR A 462 16.78 -5.18 -12.01
N HIS A 463 17.92 -4.75 -11.44
CA HIS A 463 19.05 -5.61 -11.12
C HIS A 463 19.46 -5.42 -9.67
N GLY A 464 19.51 -6.53 -8.93
CA GLY A 464 20.01 -6.61 -7.55
C GLY A 464 21.49 -7.00 -7.52
N PHE A 465 22.24 -6.45 -6.58
CA PHE A 465 23.68 -6.65 -6.43
C PHE A 465 24.00 -7.37 -5.12
N ASN A 466 25.04 -8.22 -5.14
CA ASN A 466 25.61 -8.88 -3.94
C ASN A 466 24.58 -9.70 -3.16
N LEU A 467 23.77 -10.48 -3.87
CA LEU A 467 22.69 -11.29 -3.31
C LEU A 467 23.23 -12.62 -2.76
N ARG A 468 22.66 -13.06 -1.66
CA ARG A 468 22.99 -14.33 -0.99
C ARG A 468 21.81 -15.30 -0.90
N TYR A 469 20.63 -14.77 -0.62
CA TYR A 469 19.42 -15.56 -0.38
C TYR A 469 18.43 -15.50 -1.55
N ILE A 470 18.51 -14.46 -2.37
CA ILE A 470 17.70 -14.31 -3.58
C ILE A 470 18.40 -15.02 -4.72
N GLU A 471 17.72 -16.00 -5.34
CA GLU A 471 18.31 -16.88 -6.37
C GLU A 471 18.69 -16.16 -7.65
N GLY A 472 17.93 -15.14 -8.06
CA GLY A 472 18.18 -14.40 -9.29
C GLY A 472 18.37 -12.92 -9.09
N SER A 473 19.20 -12.30 -9.93
CA SER A 473 19.59 -10.89 -9.79
C SER A 473 18.75 -9.92 -10.60
N SER A 474 17.82 -10.39 -11.44
CA SER A 474 17.12 -9.51 -12.38
C SER A 474 15.62 -9.74 -12.44
N ARG A 475 14.89 -8.67 -12.81
CA ARG A 475 13.45 -8.67 -13.04
C ARG A 475 13.08 -7.70 -14.15
N TRP A 476 12.18 -8.13 -15.04
CA TRP A 476 11.66 -7.37 -16.15
C TRP A 476 10.17 -7.13 -16.00
N ASN A 477 9.73 -5.94 -16.37
CA ASN A 477 8.32 -5.59 -16.49
C ASN A 477 8.07 -4.92 -17.85
N GLU A 478 7.01 -5.33 -18.51
CA GLU A 478 6.51 -4.72 -19.74
C GLU A 478 5.05 -4.34 -19.53
N THR A 479 4.68 -3.13 -19.94
CA THR A 479 3.31 -2.62 -19.80
C THR A 479 2.88 -1.94 -21.09
N ILE A 480 1.69 -2.26 -21.54
CA ILE A 480 1.01 -1.61 -22.66
C ILE A 480 -0.24 -0.95 -22.13
N LYS A 481 -0.48 0.30 -22.55
CA LYS A 481 -1.60 1.11 -22.14
C LYS A 481 -2.31 1.73 -23.32
N PHE A 482 -3.64 1.77 -23.26
CA PHE A 482 -4.50 2.52 -24.16
C PHE A 482 -5.40 3.44 -23.33
N CYS A 483 -5.45 4.70 -23.72
CA CYS A 483 -6.22 5.68 -23.00
C CYS A 483 -7.12 6.50 -23.92
N LEU A 484 -8.33 6.76 -23.45
CA LEU A 484 -9.28 7.72 -23.96
C LEU A 484 -9.31 8.90 -23.01
N LEU A 485 -9.01 10.09 -23.52
CA LEU A 485 -9.15 11.33 -22.79
C LEU A 485 -10.43 12.02 -23.22
N TYR A 486 -11.16 12.44 -22.23
CA TYR A 486 -12.28 13.34 -22.42
C TYR A 486 -11.97 14.65 -21.72
N THR A 487 -11.83 15.70 -22.48
CA THR A 487 -11.82 17.08 -21.97
C THR A 487 -13.11 17.72 -22.42
N SER A 488 -14.02 17.98 -21.51
CA SER A 488 -15.19 18.78 -21.83
C SER A 488 -14.82 20.27 -21.85
N ASP A 489 -14.32 20.74 -22.98
CA ASP A 489 -14.53 22.12 -23.34
C ASP A 489 -15.94 22.21 -23.95
N ALA A 490 -16.96 22.01 -23.18
CA ALA A 490 -18.32 22.05 -23.68
C ALA A 490 -19.23 22.83 -22.75
N ALA A 491 -19.53 23.99 -23.28
CA ALA A 491 -20.62 24.93 -23.02
C ALA A 491 -20.42 25.93 -21.91
#